data_c25e6e8ca2d87f76f507af40167f64e5
#
_entry.id   c25e6e8ca2d87f76f507af40167f64e5
#
_cell.length_a   1.000
_cell.length_b   1.000
_cell.length_c   1.000
_cell.angle_alpha   90.00
_cell.angle_beta   90.00
_cell.angle_gamma   90.00
#
_symmetry.space_group_name_H-M   'P 1'
#
loop_
_entity.id
_entity.type
_entity.pdbx_description
1 polymer ?
#
loop_
_entity_poly.entity_id
_entity_poly.type
_entity_poly.pdbx_seq_one_letter_code
_entity_poly.pdbx_strand_id
1 'polypeptide(L)'
;MNNFIEYFYGIKIDKVIYNDKYYSFIYNGFVYRLYIYNYDPRGVKFLYYTNRMLVGNTLMSEIIINKNNDILSSYNGFVYILIKIYANVNKVISLDEISFLSNSMYKENINVNWGMLWSNKIDYLEDLINENGKKYPLIVDSFNYFVGMAENAISYFNTIDIDSGYKYVVGHKIIRWDDTVEVLYNPMNIIFDFRVRDVAEYIKNSFFNNNYNIFDELVNYLRKNYLSLMEVKLLISRLLYPSFYFEMYEDILIDNKEEKIILDVISRLDEYEDYLGKVISFFKINYDIEEIGWLKKV
;
A
#
# COMPACT_ATOMS: atom_id res chain seq x y z
N MET A 1 6.87 28.37 9.48
CA MET A 1 6.85 27.77 8.13
C MET A 1 6.72 28.76 6.98
N ASN A 2 5.95 29.86 7.08
CA ASN A 2 5.81 30.84 5.98
C ASN A 2 7.18 31.35 5.49
N ASN A 3 8.07 31.82 6.38
CA ASN A 3 9.41 32.28 6.01
C ASN A 3 10.29 31.20 5.36
N PHE A 4 10.15 29.94 5.78
CA PHE A 4 10.83 28.79 5.18
C PHE A 4 10.38 28.59 3.73
N ILE A 5 9.07 28.59 3.49
CA ILE A 5 8.49 28.37 2.16
C ILE A 5 8.88 29.53 1.22
N GLU A 6 8.82 30.76 1.71
CA GLU A 6 9.26 31.94 0.92
C GLU A 6 10.76 31.88 0.61
N TYR A 7 11.59 31.51 1.57
CA TYR A 7 13.04 31.43 1.40
C TYR A 7 13.43 30.36 0.38
N PHE A 8 12.96 29.12 0.58
CA PHE A 8 13.38 27.99 -0.28
C PHE A 8 12.66 27.93 -1.61
N TYR A 9 11.38 28.30 -1.66
CA TYR A 9 10.55 28.09 -2.88
C TYR A 9 10.09 29.39 -3.53
N GLY A 10 10.29 30.55 -2.89
CA GLY A 10 9.83 31.85 -3.42
C GLY A 10 8.33 32.06 -3.39
N ILE A 11 7.62 31.23 -2.63
CA ILE A 11 6.18 31.26 -2.53
C ILE A 11 5.79 32.09 -1.30
N LYS A 12 5.15 33.24 -1.53
CA LYS A 12 4.56 34.05 -0.46
C LYS A 12 3.17 33.57 -0.14
N ILE A 13 2.95 33.23 1.12
CA ILE A 13 1.67 32.69 1.64
C ILE A 13 1.30 33.35 2.93
N ASP A 14 0.00 33.60 3.11
CA ASP A 14 -0.53 34.22 4.32
C ASP A 14 -0.75 33.21 5.43
N LYS A 15 -1.22 32.00 5.08
CA LYS A 15 -1.62 30.97 6.04
C LYS A 15 -1.10 29.59 5.64
N VAL A 16 -0.46 28.92 6.62
CA VAL A 16 -0.11 27.50 6.57
C VAL A 16 -0.91 26.78 7.64
N ILE A 17 -1.49 25.65 7.30
CA ILE A 17 -2.23 24.77 8.21
C ILE A 17 -1.34 23.55 8.45
N TYR A 18 -1.07 23.24 9.71
CA TYR A 18 -0.40 22.00 10.09
C TYR A 18 -1.43 20.91 10.38
N ASN A 19 -1.20 19.77 9.81
CA ASN A 19 -1.88 18.55 10.20
C ASN A 19 -0.76 17.55 10.55
N ASP A 20 -0.97 16.64 11.47
CA ASP A 20 0.06 15.78 12.08
C ASP A 20 1.06 15.11 11.11
N LYS A 21 0.81 15.15 9.81
CA LYS A 21 1.64 14.53 8.77
C LYS A 21 2.36 15.55 7.87
N TYR A 22 1.81 16.75 7.68
CA TYR A 22 2.33 17.76 6.74
C TYR A 22 1.84 19.17 7.06
N TYR A 23 2.50 20.16 6.47
CA TYR A 23 2.02 21.54 6.40
C TYR A 23 1.32 21.75 5.06
N SER A 24 0.11 22.30 5.06
CA SER A 24 -0.70 22.54 3.86
C SER A 24 -0.97 24.02 3.64
N PHE A 25 -0.94 24.46 2.39
CA PHE A 25 -1.30 25.81 1.98
C PHE A 25 -1.85 25.83 0.55
N ILE A 26 -2.52 26.94 0.20
CA ILE A 26 -3.01 27.18 -1.16
C ILE A 26 -2.17 28.30 -1.79
N TYR A 27 -1.72 28.08 -3.02
CA TYR A 27 -1.02 29.07 -3.80
C TYR A 27 -1.41 28.95 -5.29
N ASN A 28 -1.80 30.09 -5.90
CA ASN A 28 -2.27 30.14 -7.30
C ASN A 28 -3.35 29.10 -7.63
N GLY A 29 -4.30 28.89 -6.71
CA GLY A 29 -5.43 27.97 -6.90
C GLY A 29 -5.09 26.48 -6.71
N PHE A 30 -3.85 26.12 -6.38
CA PHE A 30 -3.44 24.75 -6.11
C PHE A 30 -3.14 24.53 -4.64
N VAL A 31 -3.42 23.31 -4.18
CA VAL A 31 -3.02 22.83 -2.86
C VAL A 31 -1.57 22.39 -2.91
N TYR A 32 -0.79 22.81 -1.92
CA TYR A 32 0.58 22.37 -1.69
C TYR A 32 0.69 21.72 -0.33
N ARG A 33 1.51 20.66 -0.24
CA ARG A 33 1.83 19.98 1.02
C ARG A 33 3.33 19.86 1.20
N LEU A 34 3.80 20.32 2.34
CA LEU A 34 5.19 20.21 2.75
C LEU A 34 5.29 19.08 3.78
N TYR A 35 5.89 17.98 3.38
CA TYR A 35 6.09 16.79 4.23
C TYR A 35 7.47 16.80 4.85
N ILE A 36 7.60 16.24 6.06
CA ILE A 36 8.90 15.84 6.60
C ILE A 36 9.33 14.58 5.83
N TYR A 37 10.54 14.59 5.29
CA TYR A 37 11.10 13.48 4.52
C TYR A 37 11.94 12.58 5.42
N ASN A 38 11.37 11.48 5.88
CA ASN A 38 11.99 10.53 6.81
C ASN A 38 12.56 9.29 6.11
N TYR A 39 12.67 9.30 4.77
CA TYR A 39 13.23 8.19 4.00
C TYR A 39 14.72 8.40 3.71
N ASP A 40 15.39 7.35 3.23
CA ASP A 40 16.77 7.44 2.79
C ASP A 40 16.93 8.50 1.68
N PRO A 41 17.73 9.55 1.87
CA PRO A 41 17.94 10.58 0.86
C PRO A 41 18.53 10.07 -0.46
N ARG A 42 19.20 8.90 -0.45
CA ARG A 42 19.76 8.30 -1.67
C ARG A 42 18.69 7.93 -2.69
N GLY A 43 17.49 7.58 -2.21
CA GLY A 43 16.35 7.25 -3.07
C GLY A 43 15.62 8.45 -3.68
N VAL A 44 15.84 9.69 -3.20
CA VAL A 44 15.03 10.85 -3.59
C VAL A 44 15.16 11.22 -5.06
N LYS A 45 16.33 11.02 -5.66
CA LYS A 45 16.54 11.29 -7.12
C LYS A 45 15.69 10.32 -7.95
N PHE A 46 15.69 9.04 -7.59
CA PHE A 46 14.85 8.05 -8.27
C PHE A 46 13.36 8.41 -8.13
N LEU A 47 12.91 8.77 -6.93
CA LEU A 47 11.55 9.24 -6.68
C LEU A 47 11.20 10.45 -7.57
N TYR A 48 12.07 11.44 -7.65
CA TYR A 48 11.86 12.64 -8.46
C TYR A 48 11.75 12.33 -9.95
N TYR A 49 12.66 11.51 -10.51
CA TYR A 49 12.61 11.14 -11.92
C TYR A 49 11.37 10.33 -12.27
N THR A 50 10.99 9.35 -11.42
CA THR A 50 9.74 8.61 -11.60
C THR A 50 8.53 9.54 -11.56
N ASN A 51 8.51 10.49 -10.62
CA ASN A 51 7.46 11.49 -10.53
C ASN A 51 7.36 12.32 -11.80
N ARG A 52 8.48 12.82 -12.34
CA ARG A 52 8.50 13.61 -13.58
C ARG A 52 7.96 12.86 -14.80
N MET A 53 8.11 11.54 -14.86
CA MET A 53 7.57 10.73 -15.94
C MET A 53 6.04 10.54 -15.83
N LEU A 54 5.49 10.56 -14.62
CA LEU A 54 4.06 10.37 -14.34
C LEU A 54 3.26 11.68 -14.38
N VAL A 55 3.89 12.80 -13.99
CA VAL A 55 3.27 14.14 -14.06
C VAL A 55 2.96 14.49 -15.51
N GLY A 56 1.75 14.98 -15.76
CA GLY A 56 1.27 15.36 -17.09
C GLY A 56 0.53 14.25 -17.85
N ASN A 57 0.85 12.99 -17.59
CA ASN A 57 0.13 11.83 -18.16
C ASN A 57 -0.92 11.26 -17.19
N THR A 58 -0.83 11.62 -15.93
CA THR A 58 -1.73 11.19 -14.86
C THR A 58 -2.05 12.38 -13.95
N LEU A 59 -2.87 12.17 -12.92
CA LEU A 59 -3.11 13.14 -11.85
C LEU A 59 -2.01 13.13 -10.77
N MET A 60 -0.84 12.56 -11.08
CA MET A 60 0.28 12.48 -10.16
C MET A 60 0.67 13.84 -9.62
N SER A 61 0.71 13.98 -8.32
CA SER A 61 1.15 15.19 -7.63
C SER A 61 2.62 15.45 -7.91
N GLU A 62 3.00 16.72 -8.10
CA GLU A 62 4.32 17.12 -8.58
C GLU A 62 5.27 17.46 -7.43
N ILE A 63 6.44 16.87 -7.42
CA ILE A 63 7.52 17.26 -6.52
C ILE A 63 8.12 18.58 -7.00
N ILE A 64 8.12 19.60 -6.14
CA ILE A 64 8.62 20.95 -6.43
C ILE A 64 10.05 21.08 -5.93
N ILE A 65 10.97 21.35 -6.83
CA ILE A 65 12.37 21.66 -6.46
C ILE A 65 12.47 23.07 -5.86
N ASN A 66 13.42 23.27 -4.96
CA ASN A 66 13.67 24.56 -4.34
C ASN A 66 14.49 25.50 -5.25
N LYS A 67 14.72 26.73 -4.83
CA LYS A 67 15.47 27.74 -5.58
C LYS A 67 16.93 27.37 -5.86
N ASN A 68 17.49 26.42 -5.10
CA ASN A 68 18.84 25.91 -5.30
C ASN A 68 18.88 24.70 -6.27
N ASN A 69 17.75 24.36 -6.89
CA ASN A 69 17.54 23.14 -7.68
C ASN A 69 17.65 21.83 -6.90
N ASP A 70 17.48 21.87 -5.58
CA ASP A 70 17.43 20.67 -4.74
C ASP A 70 15.99 20.16 -4.60
N ILE A 71 15.84 18.84 -4.50
CA ILE A 71 14.56 18.18 -4.26
C ILE A 71 14.15 18.32 -2.81
N LEU A 72 15.12 18.30 -1.90
CA LEU A 72 14.94 18.38 -0.46
C LEU A 72 15.40 19.74 0.07
N SER A 73 14.78 20.19 1.16
CA SER A 73 15.17 21.43 1.87
C SER A 73 15.34 21.12 3.33
N SER A 74 16.48 21.51 3.93
CA SER A 74 16.78 21.26 5.33
C SER A 74 16.54 22.50 6.18
N TYR A 75 15.84 22.34 7.32
CA TYR A 75 15.55 23.44 8.24
C TYR A 75 15.32 22.89 9.67
N ASN A 76 15.97 23.50 10.66
CA ASN A 76 15.86 23.14 12.08
C ASN A 76 16.03 21.64 12.36
N GLY A 77 16.97 20.98 11.69
CA GLY A 77 17.24 19.54 11.89
C GLY A 77 16.29 18.59 11.15
N PHE A 78 15.30 19.12 10.46
CA PHE A 78 14.38 18.32 9.64
C PHE A 78 14.65 18.52 8.14
N VAL A 79 14.33 17.50 7.36
CA VAL A 79 14.39 17.52 5.92
C VAL A 79 12.97 17.55 5.36
N TYR A 80 12.71 18.39 4.38
CA TYR A 80 11.37 18.61 3.82
C TYR A 80 11.33 18.38 2.32
N ILE A 81 10.19 17.92 1.84
CA ILE A 81 9.82 17.81 0.43
C ILE A 81 8.52 18.55 0.17
N LEU A 82 8.46 19.39 -0.86
CA LEU A 82 7.26 20.11 -1.25
C LEU A 82 6.57 19.42 -2.42
N ILE A 83 5.27 19.18 -2.28
CA ILE A 83 4.43 18.50 -3.28
C ILE A 83 3.25 19.40 -3.64
N LYS A 84 3.04 19.61 -4.96
CA LYS A 84 1.86 20.27 -5.52
C LYS A 84 0.82 19.21 -5.89
N ILE A 85 -0.40 19.37 -5.41
CA ILE A 85 -1.48 18.39 -5.56
C ILE A 85 -2.33 18.73 -6.79
N TYR A 86 -2.55 17.74 -7.66
CA TYR A 86 -3.44 17.82 -8.82
C TYR A 86 -4.70 16.98 -8.66
N ALA A 87 -4.63 15.89 -7.89
CA ALA A 87 -5.76 14.99 -7.67
C ALA A 87 -6.87 15.64 -6.85
N ASN A 88 -8.11 15.19 -7.07
CA ASN A 88 -9.23 15.62 -6.25
C ASN A 88 -9.12 15.02 -4.84
N VAL A 89 -8.88 15.86 -3.86
CA VAL A 89 -8.66 15.49 -2.46
C VAL A 89 -9.90 14.89 -1.77
N ASN A 90 -11.08 15.00 -2.39
CA ASN A 90 -12.36 14.51 -1.83
C ASN A 90 -12.87 13.24 -2.54
N LYS A 91 -12.22 12.79 -3.61
CA LYS A 91 -12.61 11.59 -4.34
C LYS A 91 -11.98 10.37 -3.68
N VAL A 92 -12.80 9.41 -3.27
CA VAL A 92 -12.35 8.11 -2.75
C VAL A 92 -11.80 7.26 -3.89
N ILE A 93 -10.78 6.46 -3.60
CA ILE A 93 -10.18 5.53 -4.58
C ILE A 93 -11.14 4.42 -4.97
N SER A 94 -10.89 3.81 -6.14
CA SER A 94 -11.60 2.65 -6.64
C SER A 94 -10.63 1.72 -7.38
N LEU A 95 -11.05 0.49 -7.62
CA LEU A 95 -10.26 -0.46 -8.45
C LEU A 95 -10.00 0.07 -9.87
N ASP A 96 -10.90 0.88 -10.43
CA ASP A 96 -10.69 1.52 -11.74
C ASP A 96 -9.55 2.56 -11.69
N GLU A 97 -9.46 3.36 -10.62
CA GLU A 97 -8.36 4.31 -10.41
C GLU A 97 -7.02 3.59 -10.21
N ILE A 98 -7.00 2.51 -9.42
CA ILE A 98 -5.82 1.66 -9.22
C ILE A 98 -5.36 1.09 -10.56
N SER A 99 -6.27 0.54 -11.36
CA SER A 99 -5.98 -0.01 -12.68
C SER A 99 -5.44 1.04 -13.65
N PHE A 100 -6.03 2.24 -13.66
CA PHE A 100 -5.57 3.33 -14.50
C PHE A 100 -4.12 3.71 -14.19
N LEU A 101 -3.77 3.90 -12.92
CA LEU A 101 -2.43 4.30 -12.53
C LEU A 101 -1.41 3.18 -12.73
N SER A 102 -1.75 1.93 -12.42
CA SER A 102 -0.86 0.79 -12.65
C SER A 102 -0.50 0.58 -14.12
N ASN A 103 -1.39 0.95 -15.04
CA ASN A 103 -1.13 0.88 -16.49
C ASN A 103 -0.37 2.11 -17.05
N SER A 104 -0.10 3.14 -16.24
CA SER A 104 0.52 4.38 -16.70
C SER A 104 2.03 4.27 -16.91
N MET A 105 2.69 3.40 -16.20
CA MET A 105 4.14 3.20 -16.25
C MET A 105 4.53 1.80 -15.76
N TYR A 106 5.55 1.23 -16.37
CA TYR A 106 6.14 -0.04 -15.95
C TYR A 106 7.66 0.05 -15.86
N LYS A 107 8.25 -0.90 -15.15
CA LYS A 107 9.70 -1.07 -15.01
C LYS A 107 10.06 -2.56 -15.16
N GLU A 108 11.10 -2.80 -15.93
CA GLU A 108 11.69 -4.14 -16.10
C GLU A 108 12.95 -4.26 -15.23
N ASN A 109 13.46 -5.49 -15.12
CA ASN A 109 14.73 -5.80 -14.45
C ASN A 109 14.81 -5.32 -12.98
N ILE A 110 13.69 -5.38 -12.27
CA ILE A 110 13.66 -5.30 -10.81
C ILE A 110 13.32 -6.66 -10.23
N ASN A 111 13.81 -6.94 -9.04
CA ASN A 111 13.49 -8.18 -8.34
C ASN A 111 12.55 -7.86 -7.18
N VAL A 112 11.30 -8.32 -7.31
CA VAL A 112 10.31 -8.26 -6.23
C VAL A 112 10.05 -9.69 -5.77
N ASN A 113 10.48 -10.01 -4.57
CA ASN A 113 10.27 -11.32 -3.96
C ASN A 113 9.42 -11.17 -2.70
N TRP A 114 8.10 -11.37 -2.83
CA TRP A 114 7.18 -11.30 -1.70
C TRP A 114 7.47 -12.36 -0.65
N GLY A 115 7.85 -13.58 -1.05
CA GLY A 115 8.16 -14.64 -0.10
C GLY A 115 9.25 -14.22 0.87
N MET A 116 10.37 -13.69 0.35
CA MET A 116 11.47 -13.20 1.19
C MET A 116 11.04 -11.99 2.05
N LEU A 117 10.30 -11.04 1.48
CA LEU A 117 9.84 -9.86 2.22
C LEU A 117 8.90 -10.25 3.36
N TRP A 118 8.01 -11.20 3.13
CA TRP A 118 7.06 -11.68 4.12
C TRP A 118 7.74 -12.51 5.21
N SER A 119 8.69 -13.38 4.87
CA SER A 119 9.48 -14.11 5.87
C SER A 119 10.22 -13.14 6.79
N ASN A 120 10.96 -12.17 6.22
CA ASN A 120 11.67 -11.17 7.02
C ASN A 120 10.72 -10.35 7.92
N LYS A 121 9.47 -10.12 7.44
CA LYS A 121 8.47 -9.41 8.23
C LYS A 121 7.99 -10.24 9.42
N ILE A 122 7.79 -11.55 9.22
CA ILE A 122 7.41 -12.48 10.31
C ILE A 122 8.51 -12.52 11.35
N ASP A 123 9.78 -12.74 10.94
CA ASP A 123 10.93 -12.77 11.85
C ASP A 123 10.99 -11.50 12.72
N TYR A 124 10.84 -10.33 12.08
CA TYR A 124 10.80 -9.05 12.78
C TYR A 124 9.65 -8.94 13.78
N LEU A 125 8.45 -9.44 13.44
CA LEU A 125 7.29 -9.40 14.31
C LEU A 125 7.41 -10.39 15.48
N GLU A 126 8.05 -11.55 15.27
CA GLU A 126 8.40 -12.50 16.33
C GLU A 126 9.36 -11.87 17.36
N ASP A 127 10.38 -11.15 16.91
CA ASP A 127 11.28 -10.42 17.78
C ASP A 127 10.53 -9.37 18.63
N LEU A 128 9.64 -8.61 18.00
CA LEU A 128 8.82 -7.62 18.71
C LEU A 128 7.91 -8.26 19.78
N ILE A 129 7.32 -9.44 19.50
CA ILE A 129 6.44 -10.14 20.47
C ILE A 129 7.26 -10.69 21.64
N ASN A 130 8.46 -11.19 21.36
CA ASN A 130 9.37 -11.68 22.40
C ASN A 130 9.74 -10.56 23.40
N GLU A 131 9.92 -9.34 22.88
CA GLU A 131 10.28 -8.19 23.70
C GLU A 131 9.09 -7.58 24.46
N ASN A 132 7.93 -7.47 23.83
CA ASN A 132 6.80 -6.68 24.32
C ASN A 132 5.51 -7.46 24.58
N GLY A 133 5.40 -8.71 24.11
CA GLY A 133 4.15 -9.48 24.08
C GLY A 133 3.46 -9.66 25.42
N LYS A 134 4.22 -9.67 26.54
CA LYS A 134 3.63 -9.78 27.90
C LYS A 134 2.58 -8.73 28.22
N LYS A 135 2.58 -7.60 27.51
CA LYS A 135 1.61 -6.50 27.69
C LYS A 135 0.35 -6.68 26.84
N TYR A 136 0.39 -7.59 25.85
CA TYR A 136 -0.60 -7.72 24.80
C TYR A 136 -1.07 -9.16 24.63
N PRO A 137 -1.91 -9.68 25.56
CA PRO A 137 -2.34 -11.07 25.55
C PRO A 137 -3.13 -11.47 24.31
N LEU A 138 -3.98 -10.59 23.75
CA LEU A 138 -4.75 -10.90 22.53
C LEU A 138 -3.83 -11.10 21.31
N ILE A 139 -2.74 -10.33 21.24
CA ILE A 139 -1.72 -10.51 20.20
C ILE A 139 -1.04 -11.86 20.38
N VAL A 140 -0.56 -12.17 21.58
CA VAL A 140 0.11 -13.45 21.87
C VAL A 140 -0.77 -14.65 21.51
N ASP A 141 -2.06 -14.58 21.85
CA ASP A 141 -3.01 -15.66 21.61
C ASP A 141 -3.33 -15.86 20.13
N SER A 142 -3.36 -14.77 19.34
CA SER A 142 -3.74 -14.82 17.93
C SER A 142 -2.55 -14.94 16.96
N PHE A 143 -1.34 -14.58 17.36
CA PHE A 143 -0.18 -14.43 16.48
C PHE A 143 0.14 -15.70 15.68
N ASN A 144 0.18 -16.86 16.34
CA ASN A 144 0.53 -18.12 15.69
C ASN A 144 -0.44 -18.49 14.55
N TYR A 145 -1.72 -18.14 14.68
CA TYR A 145 -2.68 -18.36 13.60
C TYR A 145 -2.33 -17.54 12.35
N PHE A 146 -2.02 -16.26 12.53
CA PHE A 146 -1.67 -15.38 11.42
C PHE A 146 -0.28 -15.66 10.81
N VAL A 147 0.66 -16.15 11.64
CA VAL A 147 1.93 -16.69 11.12
C VAL A 147 1.66 -17.91 10.24
N GLY A 148 0.84 -18.85 10.67
CA GLY A 148 0.46 -20.01 9.83
C GLY A 148 -0.23 -19.60 8.52
N MET A 149 -1.08 -18.58 8.56
CA MET A 149 -1.70 -18.01 7.36
C MET A 149 -0.65 -17.40 6.42
N ALA A 150 0.32 -16.66 6.97
CA ALA A 150 1.40 -16.05 6.22
C ALA A 150 2.36 -17.10 5.62
N GLU A 151 2.70 -18.16 6.34
CA GLU A 151 3.50 -19.29 5.84
C GLU A 151 2.82 -20.00 4.67
N ASN A 152 1.50 -20.18 4.72
CA ASN A 152 0.73 -20.69 3.59
C ASN A 152 0.81 -19.76 2.38
N ALA A 153 0.70 -18.44 2.59
CA ALA A 153 0.86 -17.46 1.52
C ALA A 153 2.24 -17.49 0.90
N ILE A 154 3.31 -17.60 1.71
CA ILE A 154 4.70 -17.72 1.28
C ILE A 154 4.90 -19.01 0.48
N SER A 155 4.41 -20.14 1.02
CA SER A 155 4.51 -21.43 0.35
C SER A 155 3.82 -21.38 -1.02
N TYR A 156 2.62 -20.82 -1.09
CA TYR A 156 1.88 -20.67 -2.33
C TYR A 156 2.62 -19.75 -3.32
N PHE A 157 3.12 -18.60 -2.86
CA PHE A 157 3.92 -17.69 -3.69
C PHE A 157 5.17 -18.38 -4.28
N ASN A 158 5.85 -19.20 -3.51
CA ASN A 158 7.06 -19.89 -3.93
C ASN A 158 6.81 -20.98 -5.01
N THR A 159 5.55 -21.38 -5.25
CA THR A 159 5.17 -22.26 -6.37
C THR A 159 5.02 -21.52 -7.70
N ILE A 160 5.00 -20.19 -7.68
CA ILE A 160 4.72 -19.38 -8.87
C ILE A 160 5.99 -19.20 -9.70
N ASP A 161 5.96 -19.67 -10.94
CA ASP A 161 7.00 -19.36 -11.91
C ASP A 161 6.78 -17.94 -12.46
N ILE A 162 7.63 -17.02 -12.03
CA ILE A 162 7.56 -15.61 -12.43
C ILE A 162 8.37 -15.42 -13.70
N ASP A 163 7.70 -14.97 -14.76
CA ASP A 163 8.35 -14.63 -16.02
C ASP A 163 9.50 -13.63 -15.81
N SER A 164 10.70 -13.98 -16.27
CA SER A 164 11.88 -13.13 -16.20
C SER A 164 11.74 -11.79 -16.92
N GLY A 165 10.82 -11.70 -17.88
CA GLY A 165 10.45 -10.49 -18.61
C GLY A 165 9.25 -9.74 -18.01
N TYR A 166 8.81 -10.09 -16.79
CA TYR A 166 7.65 -9.44 -16.17
C TYR A 166 7.82 -7.94 -16.02
N LYS A 167 6.78 -7.20 -16.38
CA LYS A 167 6.74 -5.74 -16.29
C LYS A 167 6.08 -5.33 -14.99
N TYR A 168 6.90 -4.98 -14.01
CA TYR A 168 6.41 -4.42 -12.75
C TYR A 168 5.81 -3.05 -12.98
N VAL A 169 4.67 -2.79 -12.41
CA VAL A 169 3.89 -1.58 -12.62
C VAL A 169 3.95 -0.64 -11.42
N VAL A 170 3.45 0.58 -11.60
CA VAL A 170 3.24 1.51 -10.49
C VAL A 170 2.26 0.89 -9.50
N GLY A 171 2.70 0.78 -8.28
CA GLY A 171 1.93 0.37 -7.11
C GLY A 171 2.21 1.31 -5.93
N HIS A 172 1.68 0.99 -4.75
CA HIS A 172 1.72 1.85 -3.58
C HIS A 172 2.28 1.10 -2.37
N LYS A 173 3.00 1.82 -1.51
CA LYS A 173 3.45 1.29 -0.21
C LYS A 173 2.26 0.91 0.64
N ILE A 174 1.29 1.83 0.75
CA ILE A 174 0.06 1.68 1.52
C ILE A 174 -1.11 2.14 0.66
N ILE A 175 -2.19 1.38 0.68
CA ILE A 175 -3.46 1.71 0.04
C ILE A 175 -4.60 1.22 0.92
N ARG A 176 -5.59 2.07 1.17
CA ARG A 176 -6.80 1.77 1.96
C ARG A 176 -8.04 2.10 1.14
N TRP A 177 -9.10 1.38 1.38
CA TRP A 177 -10.36 1.54 0.62
C TRP A 177 -11.02 2.91 0.80
N ASP A 178 -10.81 3.55 1.96
CA ASP A 178 -11.34 4.87 2.32
C ASP A 178 -10.37 6.02 2.03
N ASP A 179 -9.18 5.71 1.53
CA ASP A 179 -8.24 6.72 1.08
C ASP A 179 -8.84 7.54 -0.07
N THR A 180 -8.44 8.80 -0.16
CA THR A 180 -8.74 9.62 -1.33
C THR A 180 -7.74 9.39 -2.44
N VAL A 181 -8.12 9.68 -3.67
CA VAL A 181 -7.22 9.56 -4.83
C VAL A 181 -5.95 10.40 -4.69
N GLU A 182 -5.92 11.35 -3.77
CA GLU A 182 -4.71 12.08 -3.44
C GLU A 182 -3.60 11.16 -2.90
N VAL A 183 -3.94 10.17 -2.06
CA VAL A 183 -2.98 9.20 -1.53
C VAL A 183 -2.44 8.32 -2.65
N LEU A 184 -3.30 7.93 -3.59
CA LEU A 184 -2.93 7.17 -4.78
C LEU A 184 -1.95 7.95 -5.67
N TYR A 185 -2.17 9.25 -5.85
CA TYR A 185 -1.32 10.12 -6.68
C TYR A 185 -0.21 10.85 -5.89
N ASN A 186 0.10 10.40 -4.67
CA ASN A 186 1.21 10.93 -3.90
C ASN A 186 2.53 10.25 -4.29
N PRO A 187 3.52 10.97 -4.85
CA PRO A 187 4.77 10.37 -5.29
C PRO A 187 5.54 9.66 -4.17
N MET A 188 5.41 10.08 -2.90
CA MET A 188 6.08 9.44 -1.78
C MET A 188 5.51 8.05 -1.44
N ASN A 189 4.30 7.74 -1.91
CA ASN A 189 3.65 6.46 -1.72
C ASN A 189 3.96 5.44 -2.83
N ILE A 190 4.62 5.85 -3.92
CA ILE A 190 4.85 5.01 -5.10
C ILE A 190 5.95 3.99 -4.88
N ILE A 191 5.70 2.79 -5.37
CA ILE A 191 6.66 1.70 -5.58
C ILE A 191 6.45 1.09 -6.97
N PHE A 192 7.33 0.17 -7.36
CA PHE A 192 7.09 -0.73 -8.48
C PHE A 192 6.90 -2.15 -7.94
N ASP A 193 5.78 -2.79 -8.34
CA ASP A 193 5.42 -4.11 -7.83
C ASP A 193 4.58 -4.88 -8.86
N PHE A 194 4.14 -6.09 -8.52
CA PHE A 194 3.21 -6.86 -9.33
C PHE A 194 1.87 -6.12 -9.46
N ARG A 195 1.28 -6.16 -10.65
CA ARG A 195 0.03 -5.45 -10.99
C ARG A 195 -1.12 -5.71 -10.01
N VAL A 196 -1.18 -6.91 -9.47
CA VAL A 196 -2.26 -7.33 -8.57
C VAL A 196 -2.07 -6.94 -7.10
N ARG A 197 -0.91 -6.35 -6.74
CA ARG A 197 -0.61 -5.97 -5.36
C ARG A 197 -1.66 -5.06 -4.75
N ASP A 198 -1.88 -3.91 -5.38
CA ASP A 198 -2.80 -2.90 -4.86
C ASP A 198 -4.26 -3.35 -4.90
N VAL A 199 -4.60 -4.18 -5.90
CA VAL A 199 -5.92 -4.82 -5.98
C VAL A 199 -6.15 -5.70 -4.75
N ALA A 200 -5.18 -6.54 -4.38
CA ALA A 200 -5.30 -7.40 -3.21
C ALA A 200 -5.38 -6.59 -1.91
N GLU A 201 -4.55 -5.54 -1.74
CA GLU A 201 -4.58 -4.70 -0.54
C GLU A 201 -5.89 -3.93 -0.43
N TYR A 202 -6.40 -3.37 -1.52
CA TYR A 202 -7.70 -2.71 -1.55
C TYR A 202 -8.83 -3.67 -1.15
N ILE A 203 -8.81 -4.90 -1.69
CA ILE A 203 -9.82 -5.93 -1.38
C ILE A 203 -9.80 -6.29 0.09
N LYS A 204 -8.63 -6.62 0.66
CA LYS A 204 -8.48 -6.96 2.08
C LYS A 204 -8.97 -5.82 2.97
N ASN A 205 -8.50 -4.61 2.69
CA ASN A 205 -8.88 -3.44 3.47
C ASN A 205 -10.38 -3.15 3.38
N SER A 206 -10.98 -3.24 2.18
CA SER A 206 -12.43 -3.10 1.98
C SER A 206 -13.22 -4.16 2.74
N PHE A 207 -12.77 -5.41 2.71
CA PHE A 207 -13.43 -6.51 3.42
C PHE A 207 -13.50 -6.24 4.93
N PHE A 208 -12.36 -5.92 5.56
CA PHE A 208 -12.30 -5.68 7.00
C PHE A 208 -12.96 -4.35 7.43
N ASN A 209 -13.25 -3.46 6.50
CA ASN A 209 -14.04 -2.25 6.72
C ASN A 209 -15.51 -2.38 6.29
N ASN A 210 -16.04 -3.60 6.28
CA ASN A 210 -17.46 -3.91 6.05
C ASN A 210 -18.00 -3.54 4.66
N ASN A 211 -17.16 -3.57 3.62
CA ASN A 211 -17.64 -3.50 2.24
C ASN A 211 -18.18 -4.86 1.79
N TYR A 212 -19.47 -5.07 1.95
CA TYR A 212 -20.13 -6.33 1.59
C TYR A 212 -20.19 -6.61 0.08
N ASN A 213 -19.92 -5.60 -0.75
CA ASN A 213 -19.95 -5.73 -2.21
C ASN A 213 -18.58 -6.05 -2.82
N ILE A 214 -17.55 -6.26 -1.99
CA ILE A 214 -16.15 -6.37 -2.49
C ILE A 214 -15.92 -7.53 -3.46
N PHE A 215 -16.69 -8.62 -3.35
CA PHE A 215 -16.60 -9.71 -4.31
C PHE A 215 -17.12 -9.28 -5.71
N ASP A 216 -18.23 -8.57 -5.75
CA ASP A 216 -18.78 -8.07 -7.02
C ASP A 216 -17.89 -6.97 -7.62
N GLU A 217 -17.24 -6.16 -6.81
CA GLU A 217 -16.21 -5.21 -7.25
C GLU A 217 -15.02 -5.92 -7.88
N LEU A 218 -14.52 -7.01 -7.26
CA LEU A 218 -13.47 -7.85 -7.84
C LEU A 218 -13.90 -8.44 -9.19
N VAL A 219 -15.09 -9.03 -9.26
CA VAL A 219 -15.60 -9.61 -10.52
C VAL A 219 -15.72 -8.53 -11.61
N ASN A 220 -16.19 -7.34 -11.27
CA ASN A 220 -16.29 -6.22 -12.21
C ASN A 220 -14.91 -5.71 -12.66
N TYR A 221 -13.93 -5.69 -11.75
CA TYR A 221 -12.54 -5.39 -12.09
C TYR A 221 -11.99 -6.42 -13.11
N LEU A 222 -12.18 -7.71 -12.84
CA LEU A 222 -11.68 -8.81 -13.70
C LEU A 222 -12.33 -8.83 -15.08
N ARG A 223 -13.58 -8.38 -15.22
CA ARG A 223 -14.23 -8.22 -16.54
C ARG A 223 -13.55 -7.16 -17.41
N LYS A 224 -12.95 -6.15 -16.80
CA LYS A 224 -12.25 -5.06 -17.49
C LYS A 224 -10.75 -5.33 -17.65
N ASN A 225 -10.17 -6.15 -16.77
CA ASN A 225 -8.74 -6.37 -16.65
C ASN A 225 -8.44 -7.87 -16.70
N TYR A 226 -8.01 -8.35 -17.86
CA TYR A 226 -7.56 -9.74 -17.97
C TYR A 226 -6.30 -9.96 -17.12
N LEU A 227 -6.31 -11.03 -16.32
CA LEU A 227 -5.16 -11.52 -15.57
C LEU A 227 -4.63 -12.82 -16.19
N SER A 228 -3.33 -12.94 -16.34
CA SER A 228 -2.68 -14.21 -16.67
C SER A 228 -2.80 -15.20 -15.51
N LEU A 229 -2.58 -16.50 -15.77
CA LEU A 229 -2.53 -17.51 -14.69
C LEU A 229 -1.55 -17.13 -13.57
N MET A 230 -0.37 -16.65 -13.95
CA MET A 230 0.62 -16.16 -13.00
C MET A 230 0.07 -15.03 -12.14
N GLU A 231 -0.59 -14.03 -12.73
CA GLU A 231 -1.16 -12.90 -11.99
C GLU A 231 -2.34 -13.31 -11.10
N VAL A 232 -3.13 -14.30 -11.50
CA VAL A 232 -4.18 -14.90 -10.64
C VAL A 232 -3.54 -15.56 -9.42
N LYS A 233 -2.49 -16.37 -9.61
CA LYS A 233 -1.74 -16.99 -8.50
C LYS A 233 -1.11 -15.94 -7.58
N LEU A 234 -0.54 -14.88 -8.13
CA LEU A 234 -0.01 -13.75 -7.36
C LEU A 234 -1.11 -13.03 -6.56
N LEU A 235 -2.29 -12.80 -7.15
CA LEU A 235 -3.43 -12.22 -6.46
C LEU A 235 -3.87 -13.08 -5.28
N ILE A 236 -4.01 -14.39 -5.49
CA ILE A 236 -4.37 -15.35 -4.44
C ILE A 236 -3.34 -15.33 -3.32
N SER A 237 -2.04 -15.46 -3.64
CA SER A 237 -0.98 -15.45 -2.62
C SER A 237 -1.01 -14.17 -1.77
N ARG A 238 -1.27 -13.02 -2.40
CA ARG A 238 -1.34 -11.73 -1.71
C ARG A 238 -2.60 -11.59 -0.84
N LEU A 239 -3.74 -12.15 -1.27
CA LEU A 239 -4.96 -12.22 -0.45
C LEU A 239 -4.78 -13.13 0.76
N LEU A 240 -4.04 -14.24 0.62
CA LEU A 240 -3.71 -15.14 1.73
C LEU A 240 -2.80 -14.48 2.78
N TYR A 241 -1.90 -13.58 2.37
CA TYR A 241 -0.97 -12.94 3.32
C TYR A 241 -1.70 -11.90 4.20
N PRO A 242 -1.68 -12.06 5.54
CA PRO A 242 -2.50 -11.26 6.45
C PRO A 242 -1.87 -9.89 6.79
N SER A 243 -1.58 -9.07 5.76
CA SER A 243 -1.00 -7.73 5.94
C SER A 243 -1.83 -6.84 6.85
N PHE A 244 -3.15 -6.93 6.78
CA PHE A 244 -4.10 -6.20 7.62
C PHE A 244 -3.91 -6.46 9.13
N TYR A 245 -3.62 -7.71 9.51
CA TYR A 245 -3.33 -8.08 10.91
C TYR A 245 -1.96 -7.55 11.34
N PHE A 246 -0.94 -7.76 10.52
CA PHE A 246 0.42 -7.33 10.85
C PHE A 246 0.58 -5.81 10.93
N GLU A 247 -0.18 -5.05 10.14
CA GLU A 247 -0.24 -3.59 10.25
C GLU A 247 -0.85 -3.16 11.60
N MET A 248 -1.98 -3.75 12.02
CA MET A 248 -2.56 -3.49 13.33
C MET A 248 -1.63 -3.87 14.48
N TYR A 249 -0.95 -5.00 14.34
CA TYR A 249 0.04 -5.47 15.30
C TYR A 249 1.16 -4.43 15.50
N GLU A 250 1.71 -3.87 14.43
CA GLU A 250 2.70 -2.80 14.52
C GLU A 250 2.13 -1.53 15.17
N ASP A 251 0.93 -1.13 14.77
CA ASP A 251 0.22 0.02 15.35
C ASP A 251 0.08 -0.12 16.88
N ILE A 252 -0.22 -1.33 17.38
CA ILE A 252 -0.37 -1.60 18.81
C ILE A 252 0.99 -1.55 19.51
N LEU A 253 2.01 -2.22 18.98
CA LEU A 253 3.30 -2.38 19.66
C LEU A 253 4.19 -1.14 19.55
N ILE A 254 4.16 -0.46 18.42
CA ILE A 254 5.04 0.69 18.12
C ILE A 254 4.34 2.00 18.44
N ASP A 255 3.08 2.16 18.01
CA ASP A 255 2.33 3.40 18.16
C ASP A 255 1.48 3.43 19.45
N ASN A 256 1.56 2.37 20.28
CA ASN A 256 0.83 2.22 21.56
C ASN A 256 -0.69 2.37 21.40
N LYS A 257 -1.27 1.89 20.30
CA LYS A 257 -2.72 1.80 20.16
C LYS A 257 -3.32 0.76 21.11
N GLU A 258 -4.61 0.86 21.35
CA GLU A 258 -5.32 -0.12 22.19
C GLU A 258 -5.34 -1.49 21.51
N GLU A 259 -4.95 -2.54 22.23
CA GLU A 259 -4.91 -3.91 21.71
C GLU A 259 -6.27 -4.41 21.22
N LYS A 260 -7.36 -3.91 21.78
CA LYS A 260 -8.72 -4.31 21.44
C LYS A 260 -9.09 -4.11 19.96
N ILE A 261 -8.41 -3.25 19.23
CA ILE A 261 -8.66 -3.05 17.79
C ILE A 261 -8.47 -4.33 16.99
N ILE A 262 -7.64 -5.26 17.48
CA ILE A 262 -7.38 -6.54 16.81
C ILE A 262 -8.59 -7.49 16.83
N LEU A 263 -9.50 -7.31 17.79
CA LEU A 263 -10.72 -8.12 17.91
C LEU A 263 -11.64 -7.95 16.69
N ASP A 264 -11.64 -6.78 16.06
CA ASP A 264 -12.43 -6.53 14.86
C ASP A 264 -11.97 -7.44 13.69
N VAL A 265 -10.68 -7.72 13.62
CA VAL A 265 -10.12 -8.64 12.63
C VAL A 265 -10.37 -10.09 13.04
N ILE A 266 -10.08 -10.46 14.30
CA ILE A 266 -10.22 -11.82 14.79
C ILE A 266 -11.68 -12.30 14.65
N SER A 267 -12.65 -11.46 15.00
CA SER A 267 -14.08 -11.82 14.93
C SER A 267 -14.59 -12.10 13.51
N ARG A 268 -13.86 -11.69 12.48
CA ARG A 268 -14.24 -11.83 11.07
C ARG A 268 -13.38 -12.81 10.28
N LEU A 269 -12.55 -13.58 10.97
CA LEU A 269 -11.65 -14.53 10.30
C LEU A 269 -12.40 -15.61 9.52
N ASP A 270 -13.40 -16.24 10.13
CA ASP A 270 -14.21 -17.27 9.46
C ASP A 270 -14.87 -16.70 8.18
N GLU A 271 -15.42 -15.48 8.26
CA GLU A 271 -15.99 -14.80 7.09
C GLU A 271 -14.93 -14.53 6.00
N TYR A 272 -13.69 -14.20 6.40
CA TYR A 272 -12.62 -13.96 5.46
C TYR A 272 -12.13 -15.25 4.80
N GLU A 273 -12.03 -16.34 5.55
CA GLU A 273 -11.73 -17.66 4.99
C GLU A 273 -12.79 -18.12 3.98
N ASP A 274 -14.08 -17.94 4.29
CA ASP A 274 -15.18 -18.19 3.35
C ASP A 274 -15.08 -17.31 2.10
N TYR A 275 -14.74 -16.03 2.28
CA TYR A 275 -14.49 -15.12 1.16
C TYR A 275 -13.33 -15.60 0.27
N LEU A 276 -12.21 -16.01 0.86
CA LEU A 276 -11.07 -16.59 0.12
C LEU A 276 -11.47 -17.84 -0.63
N GLY A 277 -12.21 -18.75 0.01
CA GLY A 277 -12.76 -19.95 -0.63
C GLY A 277 -13.62 -19.61 -1.86
N LYS A 278 -14.50 -18.61 -1.74
CA LYS A 278 -15.33 -18.10 -2.85
C LYS A 278 -14.49 -17.53 -3.99
N VAL A 279 -13.46 -16.74 -3.69
CA VAL A 279 -12.54 -16.19 -4.71
C VAL A 279 -11.79 -17.29 -5.44
N ILE A 280 -11.26 -18.27 -4.70
CA ILE A 280 -10.53 -19.40 -5.29
C ILE A 280 -11.46 -20.25 -6.18
N SER A 281 -12.66 -20.55 -5.69
CA SER A 281 -13.68 -21.29 -6.46
C SER A 281 -14.04 -20.57 -7.77
N PHE A 282 -14.16 -19.24 -7.73
CA PHE A 282 -14.40 -18.43 -8.91
C PHE A 282 -13.25 -18.54 -9.92
N PHE A 283 -11.99 -18.48 -9.48
CA PHE A 283 -10.85 -18.59 -10.38
C PHE A 283 -10.67 -20.01 -10.94
N LYS A 284 -10.99 -21.06 -10.16
CA LYS A 284 -10.93 -22.46 -10.64
C LYS A 284 -11.80 -22.75 -11.85
N ILE A 285 -12.81 -21.94 -12.12
CA ILE A 285 -13.66 -22.10 -13.32
C ILE A 285 -12.85 -21.93 -14.62
N ASN A 286 -11.85 -21.04 -14.61
CA ASN A 286 -11.13 -20.62 -15.81
C ASN A 286 -9.61 -20.83 -15.73
N TYR A 287 -9.06 -21.16 -14.56
CA TYR A 287 -7.62 -21.28 -14.33
C TYR A 287 -7.29 -22.56 -13.58
N ASP A 288 -6.18 -23.17 -13.98
CA ASP A 288 -5.59 -24.30 -13.25
C ASP A 288 -4.77 -23.75 -12.08
N ILE A 289 -5.41 -23.70 -10.90
CA ILE A 289 -4.79 -23.22 -9.65
C ILE A 289 -4.79 -24.34 -8.61
N GLU A 290 -3.72 -24.38 -7.82
CA GLU A 290 -3.53 -25.37 -6.76
C GLU A 290 -4.62 -25.25 -5.68
N GLU A 291 -4.94 -26.38 -5.06
CA GLU A 291 -5.82 -26.40 -3.91
C GLU A 291 -5.12 -25.86 -2.67
N ILE A 292 -5.84 -25.05 -1.89
CA ILE A 292 -5.39 -24.56 -0.61
C ILE A 292 -6.07 -25.36 0.49
N GLY A 293 -5.30 -26.32 1.05
CA GLY A 293 -5.85 -27.40 1.87
C GLY A 293 -6.68 -26.99 3.08
N TRP A 294 -6.33 -25.86 3.72
CA TRP A 294 -7.03 -25.38 4.91
C TRP A 294 -8.33 -24.60 4.60
N LEU A 295 -8.51 -24.13 3.36
CA LEU A 295 -9.75 -23.47 2.89
C LEU A 295 -10.80 -24.46 2.39
N LYS A 296 -10.63 -25.77 2.62
CA LYS A 296 -11.53 -26.84 2.12
C LYS A 296 -12.90 -26.93 2.82
N LYS A 297 -13.26 -25.97 3.67
CA LYS A 297 -14.59 -25.95 4.32
C LYS A 297 -15.70 -25.38 3.44
N VAL A 298 -15.41 -25.05 2.18
CA VAL A 298 -16.40 -24.53 1.20
C VAL A 298 -16.81 -25.59 0.21
#